data_59291789a3b1e208bcf898763a9b4524
#
_entry.id   59291789a3b1e208bcf898763a9b4524
#
_cell.length_a   1.000
_cell.length_b   1.000
_cell.length_c   1.000
_cell.angle_alpha   90.00
_cell.angle_beta   90.00
_cell.angle_gamma   90.00
#
_symmetry.space_group_name_H-M   'P 1'
#
loop_
_entity.id
_entity.type
_entity.pdbx_description
1 polymer ?
#
loop_
_entity_poly.entity_id
_entity_poly.type
_entity_poly.pdbx_seq_one_letter_code
_entity_poly.pdbx_strand_id
1 'polypeptide(L)'
;RSARRGDRNAPEGGKEQEAFPVAKAQIDTNGHVNNSQYIRMAEEYLPDGFETETLRVEYRSQARLHDTIVPVVHEQEGTVTVGLHGSGRTVYAVVMFAGHVREEGAKDS
;
A
#
# COMPACT_ATOMS: atom_id res chain seq x y z
N ARG A 1 -11.39 6.48 19.42
CA ARG A 1 -11.46 6.31 18.95
C ARG A 1 -11.80 6.15 18.33
N SER A 2 -11.85 6.07 18.41
CA SER A 2 -12.26 5.88 17.76
C SER A 2 -12.04 5.56 16.90
N ALA A 3 -11.68 5.79 16.70
CA ALA A 3 -11.39 5.57 15.67
C ALA A 3 -11.49 4.46 15.33
N ARG A 4 -11.76 4.05 15.50
CA ARG A 4 -11.79 3.16 15.18
C ARG A 4 -12.67 2.78 14.39
N ARG A 5 -13.41 3.41 13.79
CA ARG A 5 -14.18 3.15 12.97
C ARG A 5 -13.64 2.79 11.73
N GLY A 6 -12.81 3.50 11.19
CA GLY A 6 -12.12 3.12 10.01
C GLY A 6 -11.41 1.81 10.19
N ASP A 7 -11.18 1.50 11.38
CA ASP A 7 -10.46 0.31 11.67
C ASP A 7 -11.08 -0.94 11.19
N ARG A 8 -12.33 -0.91 10.90
CA ARG A 8 -12.93 -2.08 10.43
C ARG A 8 -12.44 -2.56 9.14
N ASN A 9 -11.99 -1.66 8.30
CA ASN A 9 -11.57 -2.01 6.96
C ASN A 9 -10.07 -2.13 6.83
N ALA A 10 -9.35 -1.97 7.92
CA ALA A 10 -7.91 -2.00 7.88
C ALA A 10 -7.39 -3.11 8.75
N PRO A 11 -6.19 -3.63 8.45
CA PRO A 11 -5.58 -4.60 9.34
C PRO A 11 -5.40 -4.00 10.70
N GLU A 12 -5.46 -4.82 11.70
CA GLU A 12 -5.25 -4.35 13.04
C GLU A 12 -3.87 -3.72 13.13
N GLY A 13 -3.79 -2.56 13.71
CA GLY A 13 -2.54 -1.86 13.79
C GLY A 13 -2.18 -1.06 12.57
N GLY A 14 -3.03 -1.06 11.56
CA GLY A 14 -2.75 -0.31 10.36
C GLY A 14 -2.91 1.18 10.55
N LYS A 15 -2.12 1.95 9.81
CA LYS A 15 -2.18 3.40 9.84
C LYS A 15 -2.62 3.93 8.52
N GLU A 16 -3.67 4.72 8.55
CA GLU A 16 -4.19 5.35 7.35
C GLU A 16 -3.28 6.48 6.94
N GLN A 17 -2.94 6.52 5.67
CA GLN A 17 -2.09 7.56 5.12
C GLN A 17 -2.94 8.54 4.35
N GLU A 18 -2.34 9.63 3.94
CA GLU A 18 -3.04 10.65 3.19
C GLU A 18 -3.59 10.09 1.90
N ALA A 19 -4.85 10.37 1.63
CA ALA A 19 -5.49 9.89 0.42
C ALA A 19 -4.98 10.66 -0.80
N PHE A 20 -4.98 10.00 -1.94
CA PHE A 20 -4.59 10.67 -3.17
C PHE A 20 -5.45 10.15 -4.32
N PRO A 21 -5.62 10.97 -5.35
CA PRO A 21 -6.42 10.53 -6.49
C PRO A 21 -5.58 9.73 -7.46
N VAL A 22 -6.24 8.86 -8.20
CA VAL A 22 -5.57 8.15 -9.28
C VAL A 22 -5.25 9.14 -10.39
N ALA A 23 -4.01 9.17 -10.81
CA ALA A 23 -3.56 10.11 -11.82
C ALA A 23 -3.62 9.49 -13.20
N LYS A 24 -3.68 10.36 -14.20
CA LYS A 24 -3.77 9.93 -15.57
C LYS A 24 -2.63 9.02 -15.98
N ALA A 25 -1.43 9.30 -15.48
CA ALA A 25 -0.27 8.52 -15.84
C ALA A 25 -0.35 7.07 -15.36
N GLN A 26 -1.26 6.78 -14.44
CA GLN A 26 -1.38 5.45 -13.87
C GLN A 26 -2.41 4.60 -14.58
N ILE A 27 -3.09 5.17 -15.57
CA ILE A 27 -4.20 4.51 -16.24
C ILE A 27 -3.71 3.86 -17.53
N ASP A 28 -4.16 2.63 -17.77
CA ASP A 28 -3.82 1.95 -19.00
C ASP A 28 -4.87 2.27 -20.08
N THR A 29 -4.74 1.62 -21.23
CA THR A 29 -5.62 1.92 -22.35
C THR A 29 -7.05 1.51 -22.09
N ASN A 30 -7.30 0.70 -21.06
CA ASN A 30 -8.65 0.28 -20.73
C ASN A 30 -9.31 1.17 -19.70
N GLY A 31 -8.63 2.22 -19.28
CA GLY A 31 -9.22 3.14 -18.33
C GLY A 31 -9.08 2.72 -16.89
N HIS A 32 -8.29 1.70 -16.61
CA HIS A 32 -8.08 1.21 -15.26
C HIS A 32 -6.63 1.38 -14.87
N VAL A 33 -6.40 1.40 -13.57
CA VAL A 33 -5.03 1.47 -13.07
C VAL A 33 -4.31 0.19 -13.46
N ASN A 34 -3.13 0.37 -14.04
CA ASN A 34 -2.30 -0.76 -14.40
C ASN A 34 -1.86 -1.47 -13.14
N ASN A 35 -1.87 -2.80 -13.15
CA ASN A 35 -1.55 -3.57 -11.96
C ASN A 35 -0.20 -3.22 -11.35
N SER A 36 0.79 -2.94 -12.17
CA SER A 36 2.11 -2.60 -11.64
C SER A 36 2.09 -1.28 -10.86
N GLN A 37 1.12 -0.43 -11.13
CA GLN A 37 1.06 0.84 -10.43
C GLN A 37 0.65 0.67 -8.98
N TYR A 38 -0.13 -0.37 -8.68
CA TYR A 38 -0.49 -0.60 -7.28
C TYR A 38 0.75 -0.91 -6.46
N ILE A 39 1.68 -1.65 -7.04
CA ILE A 39 2.91 -1.97 -6.34
C ILE A 39 3.74 -0.70 -6.14
N ARG A 40 3.79 0.14 -7.16
CA ARG A 40 4.53 1.39 -7.04
C ARG A 40 3.94 2.30 -5.98
N MET A 41 2.62 2.37 -5.93
CA MET A 41 1.96 3.17 -4.90
C MET A 41 2.32 2.66 -3.51
N ALA A 42 2.33 1.35 -3.35
CA ALA A 42 2.61 0.77 -2.05
C ALA A 42 4.05 0.95 -1.64
N GLU A 43 4.97 0.94 -2.60
CA GLU A 43 6.38 1.08 -2.29
C GLU A 43 6.72 2.39 -1.61
N GLU A 44 5.88 3.40 -1.82
CA GLU A 44 6.13 4.69 -1.22
C GLU A 44 6.08 4.64 0.31
N TYR A 45 5.49 3.62 0.85
CA TYR A 45 5.29 3.53 2.29
C TYR A 45 6.25 2.57 2.98
N LEU A 46 7.23 2.08 2.25
CA LEU A 46 8.23 1.22 2.85
C LEU A 46 9.20 2.07 3.67
N PRO A 47 9.68 1.54 4.80
CA PRO A 47 10.68 2.27 5.57
C PRO A 47 11.95 2.47 4.76
N ASP A 48 12.68 3.51 5.08
CA ASP A 48 13.95 3.75 4.42
C ASP A 48 14.85 2.54 4.64
N GLY A 49 15.47 2.11 3.56
CA GLY A 49 16.40 1.00 3.66
C GLY A 49 15.76 -0.36 3.66
N PHE A 50 14.46 -0.42 3.52
CA PHE A 50 13.79 -1.72 3.52
C PHE A 50 14.19 -2.49 2.27
N GLU A 51 14.61 -3.74 2.48
CA GLU A 51 14.97 -4.61 1.38
C GLU A 51 13.94 -5.72 1.29
N THR A 52 13.24 -5.78 0.18
CA THR A 52 12.17 -6.73 -0.02
C THR A 52 12.73 -8.05 -0.52
N GLU A 53 12.40 -9.11 0.16
CA GLU A 53 12.80 -10.44 -0.26
C GLU A 53 11.65 -11.17 -0.92
N THR A 54 10.43 -10.90 -0.48
CA THR A 54 9.26 -11.52 -1.04
C THR A 54 8.17 -10.47 -1.23
N LEU A 55 7.51 -10.53 -2.36
CA LEU A 55 6.43 -9.61 -2.67
C LEU A 55 5.19 -10.41 -2.99
N ARG A 56 4.08 -10.06 -2.36
CA ARG A 56 2.80 -10.68 -2.65
C ARG A 56 1.77 -9.60 -2.88
N VAL A 57 0.92 -9.81 -3.85
CA VAL A 57 -0.10 -8.82 -4.17
C VAL A 57 -1.42 -9.52 -4.34
N GLU A 58 -2.43 -8.97 -3.70
CA GLU A 58 -3.78 -9.45 -3.90
C GLU A 58 -4.57 -8.34 -4.57
N TYR A 59 -5.01 -8.56 -5.80
CA TYR A 59 -5.79 -7.58 -6.54
C TYR A 59 -7.26 -7.87 -6.31
N ARG A 60 -8.00 -6.85 -5.89
CA ARG A 60 -9.39 -7.06 -5.55
C ARG A 60 -10.37 -6.29 -6.42
N SER A 61 -10.09 -5.04 -6.68
CA SER A 61 -10.96 -4.20 -7.50
C SER A 61 -10.11 -3.33 -8.37
N GLN A 62 -10.67 -2.84 -9.44
CA GLN A 62 -9.93 -1.97 -10.34
C GLN A 62 -10.24 -0.53 -10.05
N ALA A 63 -9.20 0.27 -9.85
CA ALA A 63 -9.38 1.69 -9.68
C ALA A 63 -9.37 2.36 -11.03
N ARG A 64 -10.04 3.49 -11.10
CA ARG A 64 -10.15 4.25 -12.32
C ARG A 64 -9.67 5.66 -12.10
N LEU A 65 -9.56 6.40 -13.20
CA LEU A 65 -9.12 7.77 -13.13
C LEU A 65 -9.96 8.55 -12.12
N HIS A 66 -9.30 9.29 -11.28
CA HIS A 66 -9.90 10.16 -10.27
C HIS A 66 -10.49 9.44 -9.07
N ASP A 67 -10.48 8.11 -9.07
CA ASP A 67 -10.84 7.41 -7.85
C ASP A 67 -9.84 7.80 -6.78
N THR A 68 -10.30 7.83 -5.54
CA THR A 68 -9.44 8.18 -4.43
C THR A 68 -8.87 6.92 -3.80
N ILE A 69 -7.58 6.93 -3.55
CA ILE A 69 -6.94 5.81 -2.89
C ILE A 69 -6.49 6.23 -1.52
N VAL A 70 -6.86 5.45 -0.52
CA VAL A 70 -6.47 5.69 0.86
C VAL A 70 -5.56 4.54 1.27
N PRO A 71 -4.27 4.78 1.38
CA PRO A 71 -3.37 3.70 1.78
C PRO A 71 -3.45 3.45 3.27
N VAL A 72 -3.43 2.19 3.65
CA VAL A 72 -3.39 1.81 5.04
C VAL A 72 -2.18 0.92 5.22
N VAL A 73 -1.24 1.35 6.04
CA VAL A 73 0.04 0.68 6.19
C VAL A 73 0.08 -0.06 7.52
N HIS A 74 0.43 -1.33 7.44
CA HIS A 74 0.53 -2.16 8.63
C HIS A 74 1.95 -2.73 8.65
N GLU A 75 2.69 -2.42 9.70
CA GLU A 75 4.07 -2.89 9.81
C GLU A 75 4.18 -3.89 10.93
N GLN A 76 4.79 -4.99 10.62
CA GLN A 76 5.14 -5.98 11.61
C GLN A 76 6.58 -6.33 11.39
N GLU A 77 7.16 -7.02 12.34
CA GLU A 77 8.55 -7.38 12.20
C GLU A 77 8.73 -8.16 10.90
N GLY A 78 9.54 -7.64 10.02
CA GLY A 78 9.85 -8.31 8.77
C GLY A 78 8.80 -8.18 7.67
N THR A 79 7.71 -7.49 7.93
CA THR A 79 6.66 -7.40 6.93
C THR A 79 5.99 -6.02 6.92
N VAL A 80 5.79 -5.50 5.73
CA VAL A 80 5.02 -4.27 5.56
C VAL A 80 3.88 -4.58 4.62
N THR A 81 2.67 -4.35 5.07
CA THR A 81 1.48 -4.59 4.26
C THR A 81 0.81 -3.26 3.99
N VAL A 82 0.57 -2.97 2.73
CA VAL A 82 -0.08 -1.74 2.32
C VAL A 82 -1.40 -2.08 1.65
N GLY A 83 -2.49 -1.70 2.30
CA GLY A 83 -3.80 -1.85 1.69
C GLY A 83 -4.15 -0.59 0.96
N LEU A 84 -4.51 -0.72 -0.31
CA LEU A 84 -4.89 0.43 -1.12
C LEU A 84 -6.39 0.43 -1.19
N HIS A 85 -6.99 1.25 -0.33
CA HIS A 85 -8.43 1.26 -0.14
C HIS A 85 -9.11 2.37 -0.95
N GLY A 86 -10.36 2.15 -1.26
CA GLY A 86 -11.16 3.18 -1.89
C GLY A 86 -12.17 3.71 -0.91
N SER A 87 -13.20 4.35 -1.42
CA SER A 87 -14.25 4.84 -0.56
C SER A 87 -15.09 3.69 -0.04
N GLY A 88 -15.66 3.87 1.10
CA GLY A 88 -16.50 2.87 1.71
C GLY A 88 -15.68 1.64 2.03
N ARG A 89 -16.14 0.50 1.57
CA ARG A 89 -15.46 -0.75 1.86
C ARG A 89 -14.64 -1.27 0.70
N THR A 90 -14.45 -0.45 -0.29
CA THR A 90 -13.71 -0.88 -1.46
C THR A 90 -12.23 -1.06 -1.13
N VAL A 91 -11.66 -2.16 -1.59
CA VAL A 91 -10.23 -2.38 -1.48
C VAL A 91 -9.76 -2.69 -2.90
N TYR A 92 -8.79 -1.91 -3.38
CA TYR A 92 -8.28 -2.13 -4.72
C TYR A 92 -7.22 -3.22 -4.73
N ALA A 93 -6.29 -3.15 -3.81
CA ALA A 93 -5.22 -4.14 -3.77
C ALA A 93 -4.60 -4.16 -2.38
N VAL A 94 -4.01 -5.28 -2.05
CA VAL A 94 -3.24 -5.40 -0.83
C VAL A 94 -1.85 -5.87 -1.24
N VAL A 95 -0.84 -5.09 -0.90
CA VAL A 95 0.53 -5.39 -1.31
C VAL A 95 1.34 -5.69 -0.06
N MET A 96 1.96 -6.85 -0.05
CA MET A 96 2.70 -7.29 1.12
C MET A 96 4.17 -7.45 0.77
N PHE A 97 5.03 -6.78 1.51
CA PHE A 97 6.46 -6.86 1.33
C PHE A 97 7.06 -7.55 2.54
N ALA A 98 7.80 -8.61 2.32
CA ALA A 98 8.49 -9.28 3.40
C ALA A 98 9.98 -9.10 3.19
N GLY A 99 10.68 -8.74 4.23
CA GLY A 99 12.10 -8.49 4.12
C GLY A 99 12.62 -7.88 5.41
N HIS A 100 13.54 -6.94 5.27
CA HIS A 100 14.14 -6.33 6.44
C HIS A 100 14.68 -4.96 6.12
N VAL A 101 14.88 -4.17 7.15
CA VAL A 101 15.48 -2.86 7.00
C VAL A 101 16.97 -3.02 7.18
N ARG A 102 17.74 -2.50 6.20
CA ARG A 102 19.18 -2.56 6.29
C ARG A 102 19.64 -1.68 7.45
N GLU A 103 20.50 -2.23 8.28
CA GLU A 103 21.03 -1.47 9.38
C GLU A 103 22.12 -0.56 8.92
N GLU A 104 21.99 0.70 9.26
CA GLU A 104 22.99 1.66 8.87
C GLU A 104 24.36 1.33 9.37
N GLY A 105 24.46 1.02 10.61
CA GLY A 105 25.74 0.74 11.15
C GLY A 105 26.41 -0.44 10.51
N ALA A 106 25.63 -1.44 10.22
CA ALA A 106 26.18 -2.63 9.64
C ALA A 106 26.74 -2.34 8.27
N LYS A 107 26.07 -1.50 7.54
CA LYS A 107 26.50 -1.27 6.21
C LYS A 107 27.73 -0.42 6.15
N ASP A 108 27.95 0.35 7.13
CA ASP A 108 29.10 1.19 7.12
C ASP A 108 30.37 0.46 7.36
N SER A 109 30.27 -0.72 7.83
CA SER A 109 31.48 -1.43 8.14
C SER A 109 32.14 -1.95 6.92
#